data_519fb837863f2eaa0046041049f12e24
#
_entry.id   519fb837863f2eaa0046041049f12e24
#
_cell.length_a   1.000
_cell.length_b   1.000
_cell.length_c   1.000
_cell.angle_alpha   90.00
_cell.angle_beta   90.00
_cell.angle_gamma   90.00
#
_symmetry.space_group_name_H-M   'P 1'
#
loop_
_entity.id
_entity.type
_entity.pdbx_description
1 polymer ?
#
loop_
_entity_poly.entity_id
_entity_poly.type
_entity_poly.pdbx_seq_one_letter_code
_entity_poly.pdbx_strand_id
1 'polypeptide(L)'
;MGIGGQNQVYLDLTHIPAETLDRKLGAILEIYEMFVGDDPRHVPMRIFPGVHYSMGGLWVDFNQRTNIPGLLAAGECDYSIHGANRLGANSLVSCVFGGFIAAPAAIEFAKNVQRNGADGSRIYDQELKLQQEINDKLIKQSGNENQYVLHQEMGKWMTDNVTVVRYNDRLKETDNKLLELMDRYKQISINDSNLWATMALPHARHLANMLELARVITLGALNRNESRGAHFKPEFPERDDENFLKTTIAEYSGEGPVFSWEPVDISLIKPRKRDYSKGKTETAKV
;
A
#
# COMPACT_ATOMS: atom_id res chain seq x y z
N MET A 1 11.53 -20.98 2.01
CA MET A 1 11.89 -21.80 0.82
C MET A 1 10.57 -22.26 0.22
N GLY A 2 10.29 -21.84 -1.00
CA GLY A 2 9.05 -22.17 -1.67
C GLY A 2 9.24 -23.23 -2.76
N ILE A 3 8.20 -23.47 -3.55
CA ILE A 3 8.19 -24.45 -4.64
C ILE A 3 9.24 -24.07 -5.69
N GLY A 4 10.17 -24.98 -6.00
CA GLY A 4 11.20 -24.74 -7.01
C GLY A 4 12.16 -23.58 -6.70
N GLY A 5 12.32 -23.21 -5.43
CA GLY A 5 13.17 -22.08 -5.01
C GLY A 5 12.50 -20.71 -5.18
N GLN A 6 11.24 -20.66 -5.58
CA GLN A 6 10.45 -19.44 -5.70
C GLN A 6 9.60 -19.23 -4.45
N ASN A 7 9.13 -18.00 -4.21
CA ASN A 7 8.23 -17.66 -3.08
C ASN A 7 6.80 -18.15 -3.34
N GLN A 8 6.63 -19.43 -3.65
CA GLN A 8 5.34 -20.06 -3.92
C GLN A 8 5.05 -21.16 -2.92
N VAL A 9 3.78 -21.39 -2.63
CA VAL A 9 3.29 -22.49 -1.80
C VAL A 9 2.13 -23.18 -2.50
N TYR A 10 1.85 -24.44 -2.11
CA TYR A 10 0.66 -25.14 -2.58
C TYR A 10 -0.56 -24.78 -1.72
N LEU A 11 -1.67 -24.49 -2.39
CA LEU A 11 -3.01 -24.45 -1.81
C LEU A 11 -3.77 -25.68 -2.30
N ASP A 12 -3.99 -26.63 -1.40
CA ASP A 12 -4.69 -27.87 -1.72
C ASP A 12 -6.18 -27.72 -1.46
N LEU A 13 -6.97 -27.77 -2.53
CA LEU A 13 -8.43 -27.76 -2.53
C LEU A 13 -9.03 -29.12 -2.90
N THR A 14 -8.22 -30.13 -3.23
CA THR A 14 -8.66 -31.41 -3.77
C THR A 14 -9.51 -32.24 -2.79
N HIS A 15 -9.43 -31.93 -1.51
CA HIS A 15 -10.22 -32.54 -0.44
C HIS A 15 -11.64 -31.96 -0.31
N ILE A 16 -11.96 -30.88 -1.03
CA ILE A 16 -13.27 -30.21 -0.99
C ILE A 16 -14.12 -30.73 -2.17
N PRO A 17 -15.40 -31.08 -1.96
CA PRO A 17 -16.29 -31.53 -3.03
C PRO A 17 -16.38 -30.51 -4.17
N ALA A 18 -16.25 -30.97 -5.43
CA ALA A 18 -16.25 -30.13 -6.62
C ALA A 18 -17.47 -29.20 -6.70
N GLU A 19 -18.66 -29.68 -6.38
CA GLU A 19 -19.90 -28.86 -6.33
C GLU A 19 -19.78 -27.67 -5.37
N THR A 20 -19.10 -27.86 -4.23
CA THR A 20 -18.87 -26.77 -3.27
C THR A 20 -17.87 -25.76 -3.81
N LEU A 21 -16.82 -26.24 -4.47
CA LEU A 21 -15.81 -25.40 -5.12
C LEU A 21 -16.43 -24.58 -6.24
N ASP A 22 -17.20 -25.19 -7.13
CA ASP A 22 -17.87 -24.51 -8.25
C ASP A 22 -18.81 -23.40 -7.76
N ARG A 23 -19.60 -23.70 -6.73
CA ARG A 23 -20.53 -22.71 -6.17
C ARG A 23 -19.84 -21.53 -5.48
N LYS A 24 -18.69 -21.75 -4.82
CA LYS A 24 -18.01 -20.72 -4.01
C LYS A 24 -16.87 -20.04 -4.74
N LEU A 25 -16.17 -20.74 -5.61
CA LEU A 25 -14.90 -20.31 -6.20
C LEU A 25 -14.84 -20.49 -7.73
N GLY A 26 -15.91 -20.96 -8.37
CA GLY A 26 -15.92 -21.38 -9.78
C GLY A 26 -15.16 -20.44 -10.71
N ALA A 27 -15.46 -19.15 -10.67
CA ALA A 27 -14.78 -18.16 -11.50
C ALA A 27 -13.26 -18.05 -11.24
N ILE A 28 -12.81 -18.23 -10.00
CA ILE A 28 -11.38 -18.19 -9.66
C ILE A 28 -10.68 -19.46 -10.18
N LEU A 29 -11.34 -20.60 -10.08
CA LEU A 29 -10.79 -21.87 -10.56
C LEU A 29 -10.68 -21.87 -12.08
N GLU A 30 -11.68 -21.38 -12.79
CA GLU A 30 -11.66 -21.22 -14.25
C GLU A 30 -10.52 -20.29 -14.70
N ILE A 31 -10.31 -19.15 -14.02
CA ILE A 31 -9.20 -18.24 -14.30
C ILE A 31 -7.87 -18.95 -14.08
N TYR A 32 -7.71 -19.69 -12.98
CA TYR A 32 -6.46 -20.40 -12.70
C TYR A 32 -6.19 -21.46 -13.77
N GLU A 33 -7.18 -22.28 -14.13
CA GLU A 33 -7.09 -23.30 -15.18
C GLU A 33 -6.73 -22.68 -16.53
N MET A 34 -7.33 -21.54 -16.85
CA MET A 34 -7.08 -20.81 -18.11
C MET A 34 -5.64 -20.31 -18.22
N PHE A 35 -5.01 -19.86 -17.11
CA PHE A 35 -3.66 -19.31 -17.12
C PHE A 35 -2.56 -20.37 -16.85
N VAL A 36 -2.86 -21.41 -16.08
CA VAL A 36 -1.88 -22.41 -15.61
C VAL A 36 -2.03 -23.75 -16.35
N GLY A 37 -3.24 -24.06 -16.79
CA GLY A 37 -3.56 -25.32 -17.47
C GLY A 37 -3.91 -26.48 -16.52
N ASP A 38 -3.84 -26.25 -15.21
CA ASP A 38 -4.16 -27.26 -14.18
C ASP A 38 -5.53 -26.97 -13.56
N ASP A 39 -6.41 -28.00 -13.44
CA ASP A 39 -7.67 -27.87 -12.74
C ASP A 39 -7.48 -27.99 -11.22
N PRO A 40 -7.74 -26.92 -10.44
CA PRO A 40 -7.55 -26.92 -8.98
C PRO A 40 -8.46 -27.88 -8.20
N ARG A 41 -9.48 -28.43 -8.83
CA ARG A 41 -10.34 -29.46 -8.21
C ARG A 41 -9.60 -30.80 -8.08
N HIS A 42 -8.54 -30.99 -8.89
CA HIS A 42 -7.80 -32.23 -9.00
C HIS A 42 -6.31 -32.10 -8.65
N VAL A 43 -5.74 -30.90 -8.78
CA VAL A 43 -4.32 -30.62 -8.54
C VAL A 43 -4.17 -29.42 -7.62
N PRO A 44 -3.28 -29.46 -6.60
CA PRO A 44 -3.05 -28.31 -5.73
C PRO A 44 -2.57 -27.08 -6.51
N MET A 45 -3.19 -25.92 -6.22
CA MET A 45 -2.81 -24.64 -6.83
C MET A 45 -1.46 -24.16 -6.35
N ARG A 46 -0.65 -23.61 -7.23
CA ARG A 46 0.53 -22.85 -6.87
C ARG A 46 0.12 -21.40 -6.63
N ILE A 47 0.32 -20.91 -5.42
CA ILE A 47 -0.03 -19.55 -5.02
C ILE A 47 1.18 -18.81 -4.49
N PHE A 48 1.14 -17.49 -4.59
CA PHE A 48 2.13 -16.58 -4.02
C PHE A 48 1.49 -15.73 -2.92
N PRO A 49 2.09 -15.66 -1.72
CA PRO A 49 1.60 -14.80 -0.64
C PRO A 49 1.95 -13.34 -0.94
N GLY A 50 1.08 -12.65 -1.65
CA GLY A 50 1.22 -11.24 -2.00
C GLY A 50 0.52 -10.30 -1.02
N VAL A 51 0.88 -9.01 -1.05
CA VAL A 51 0.15 -7.97 -0.34
C VAL A 51 -1.21 -7.79 -1.00
N HIS A 52 -2.28 -7.95 -0.21
CA HIS A 52 -3.65 -7.83 -0.68
C HIS A 52 -4.25 -6.45 -0.39
N TYR A 53 -3.89 -5.85 0.76
CA TYR A 53 -4.48 -4.60 1.24
C TYR A 53 -3.46 -3.82 2.08
N SER A 54 -3.40 -2.51 1.88
CA SER A 54 -2.53 -1.62 2.65
C SER A 54 -3.27 -1.08 3.88
N MET A 55 -2.73 -1.32 5.08
CA MET A 55 -3.18 -0.68 6.31
C MET A 55 -2.29 0.53 6.56
N GLY A 56 -2.86 1.69 6.48
CA GLY A 56 -2.16 2.96 6.47
C GLY A 56 -2.42 3.71 5.17
N GLY A 57 -2.22 5.01 5.17
CA GLY A 57 -2.53 5.85 4.02
C GLY A 57 -2.54 7.31 4.41
N LEU A 58 -3.31 8.10 3.71
CA LEU A 58 -3.46 9.53 3.98
C LEU A 58 -4.09 9.76 5.35
N TRP A 59 -3.53 10.67 6.11
CA TRP A 59 -4.13 11.09 7.38
C TRP A 59 -5.49 11.75 7.14
N VAL A 60 -6.49 11.35 7.90
CA VAL A 60 -7.85 11.92 7.90
C VAL A 60 -8.41 12.03 9.31
N ASP A 61 -9.31 13.00 9.52
CA ASP A 61 -10.14 13.07 10.71
C ASP A 61 -11.34 12.10 10.65
N PHE A 62 -12.18 12.08 11.67
CA PHE A 62 -13.38 11.23 11.70
C PHE A 62 -14.42 11.54 10.60
N ASN A 63 -14.31 12.69 9.94
CA ASN A 63 -15.14 13.09 8.81
C ASN A 63 -14.48 12.81 7.46
N GLN A 64 -13.39 12.04 7.43
CA GLN A 64 -12.61 11.72 6.25
C GLN A 64 -11.96 12.95 5.58
N ARG A 65 -11.74 14.03 6.32
CA ARG A 65 -11.04 15.23 5.86
C ARG A 65 -9.55 15.08 6.08
N THR A 66 -8.76 15.36 5.05
CA THR A 66 -7.30 15.43 5.18
C THR A 66 -6.88 16.77 5.83
N ASN A 67 -5.59 16.93 6.07
CA ASN A 67 -5.01 18.21 6.51
C ASN A 67 -5.04 19.30 5.41
N ILE A 68 -5.44 18.97 4.18
CA ILE A 68 -5.61 19.94 3.09
C ILE A 68 -7.09 20.29 2.99
N PRO A 69 -7.49 21.56 3.23
CA PRO A 69 -8.90 21.97 3.16
C PRO A 69 -9.54 21.65 1.80
N GLY A 70 -10.68 20.95 1.83
CA GLY A 70 -11.40 20.53 0.63
C GLY A 70 -10.94 19.22 0.02
N LEU A 71 -9.86 18.62 0.50
CA LEU A 71 -9.44 17.28 0.13
C LEU A 71 -9.90 16.27 1.17
N LEU A 72 -10.63 15.27 0.72
CA LEU A 72 -11.08 14.13 1.53
C LEU A 72 -10.49 12.84 0.98
N ALA A 73 -10.29 11.84 1.86
CA ALA A 73 -9.85 10.51 1.47
C ALA A 73 -10.71 9.47 2.17
N ALA A 74 -11.08 8.40 1.46
CA ALA A 74 -11.91 7.33 2.02
C ALA A 74 -11.54 5.97 1.39
N GLY A 75 -11.62 4.91 2.18
CA GLY A 75 -11.32 3.54 1.74
C GLY A 75 -9.86 3.16 1.96
N GLU A 76 -9.27 2.38 1.06
CA GLU A 76 -7.90 1.86 1.25
C GLU A 76 -6.83 2.95 1.27
N CYS A 77 -7.11 4.12 0.68
CA CYS A 77 -6.13 5.21 0.65
C CYS A 77 -6.04 6.00 1.97
N ASP A 78 -6.97 5.83 2.91
CA ASP A 78 -6.91 6.44 4.24
C ASP A 78 -6.31 5.51 5.30
N TYR A 79 -5.82 6.07 6.43
CA TYR A 79 -5.16 5.28 7.47
C TYR A 79 -6.08 4.83 8.61
N SER A 80 -7.29 5.38 8.72
CA SER A 80 -7.95 5.55 10.01
C SER A 80 -8.68 4.33 10.56
N ILE A 81 -9.11 3.37 9.73
CA ILE A 81 -10.11 2.38 10.15
C ILE A 81 -9.50 1.08 10.66
N HIS A 82 -8.36 0.66 10.13
CA HIS A 82 -7.85 -0.70 10.34
C HIS A 82 -6.72 -0.82 11.37
N GLY A 83 -6.08 0.27 11.75
CA GLY A 83 -4.92 0.22 12.63
C GLY A 83 -3.80 -0.66 12.07
N ALA A 84 -3.22 -1.49 12.91
CA ALA A 84 -2.07 -2.31 12.53
C ALA A 84 -2.41 -3.55 11.67
N ASN A 85 -3.70 -3.93 11.56
CA ASN A 85 -4.12 -5.03 10.71
C ASN A 85 -5.64 -4.99 10.44
N ARG A 86 -6.02 -5.24 9.20
CA ARG A 86 -7.41 -5.31 8.78
C ARG A 86 -8.02 -6.67 9.15
N LEU A 87 -9.22 -6.65 9.70
CA LEU A 87 -10.00 -7.87 9.88
C LEU A 87 -10.49 -8.42 8.54
N GLY A 88 -10.58 -9.73 8.41
CA GLY A 88 -11.08 -10.40 7.22
C GLY A 88 -12.44 -9.85 6.77
N ALA A 89 -12.66 -9.72 5.47
CA ALA A 89 -13.88 -9.22 4.81
C ALA A 89 -14.22 -7.73 5.07
N ASN A 90 -13.41 -6.97 5.81
CA ASN A 90 -13.72 -5.57 6.15
C ASN A 90 -13.23 -4.53 5.13
N SER A 91 -12.54 -4.90 4.06
CA SER A 91 -12.01 -3.94 3.09
C SER A 91 -13.12 -3.13 2.40
N LEU A 92 -14.09 -3.81 1.78
CA LEU A 92 -15.22 -3.14 1.11
C LEU A 92 -16.14 -2.42 2.08
N VAL A 93 -16.34 -2.99 3.30
CA VAL A 93 -17.14 -2.33 4.34
C VAL A 93 -16.54 -1.00 4.74
N SER A 94 -15.21 -0.92 4.90
CA SER A 94 -14.54 0.34 5.22
C SER A 94 -14.63 1.36 4.09
N CYS A 95 -14.51 0.92 2.83
CA CYS A 95 -14.65 1.81 1.67
C CYS A 95 -16.07 2.42 1.60
N VAL A 96 -17.10 1.58 1.77
CA VAL A 96 -18.50 2.03 1.76
C VAL A 96 -18.77 2.96 2.95
N PHE A 97 -18.34 2.60 4.15
CA PHE A 97 -18.48 3.42 5.35
C PHE A 97 -17.79 4.79 5.18
N GLY A 98 -16.52 4.78 4.72
CA GLY A 98 -15.76 6.01 4.48
C GLY A 98 -16.48 6.94 3.48
N GLY A 99 -17.05 6.38 2.41
CA GLY A 99 -17.86 7.14 1.45
C GLY A 99 -19.11 7.78 2.07
N PHE A 100 -19.83 7.03 2.93
CA PHE A 100 -21.00 7.57 3.66
C PHE A 100 -20.64 8.72 4.60
N ILE A 101 -19.45 8.72 5.19
CA ILE A 101 -18.98 9.80 6.06
C ILE A 101 -18.41 10.97 5.24
N ALA A 102 -17.63 10.69 4.21
CA ALA A 102 -17.00 11.71 3.39
C ALA A 102 -18.03 12.59 2.62
N ALA A 103 -19.11 11.98 2.11
CA ALA A 103 -20.08 12.71 1.30
C ALA A 103 -20.77 13.88 2.05
N PRO A 104 -21.34 13.71 3.26
CA PRO A 104 -21.88 14.82 4.05
C PRO A 104 -20.82 15.87 4.37
N ALA A 105 -19.59 15.47 4.72
CA ALA A 105 -18.49 16.37 5.02
C ALA A 105 -18.08 17.22 3.80
N ALA A 106 -18.06 16.62 2.62
CA ALA A 106 -17.81 17.34 1.36
C ALA A 106 -18.92 18.36 1.05
N ILE A 107 -20.19 17.99 1.26
CA ILE A 107 -21.35 18.88 1.07
C ILE A 107 -21.28 20.07 2.05
N GLU A 108 -20.96 19.80 3.32
CA GLU A 108 -20.81 20.85 4.32
C GLU A 108 -19.69 21.81 3.93
N PHE A 109 -18.52 21.28 3.54
CA PHE A 109 -17.42 22.12 3.08
C PHE A 109 -17.83 22.98 1.87
N ALA A 110 -18.45 22.38 0.86
CA ALA A 110 -18.87 23.08 -0.36
C ALA A 110 -19.88 24.19 -0.12
N LYS A 111 -20.74 24.06 0.91
CA LYS A 111 -21.71 25.11 1.30
C LYS A 111 -21.03 26.29 2.00
N ASN A 112 -19.96 26.05 2.74
CA ASN A 112 -19.31 27.03 3.60
C ASN A 112 -18.08 27.69 2.96
N VAL A 113 -17.53 27.08 1.88
CA VAL A 113 -16.35 27.63 1.22
C VAL A 113 -16.72 28.90 0.43
N GLN A 114 -15.98 29.97 0.67
CA GLN A 114 -16.09 31.19 -0.16
C GLN A 114 -15.38 30.94 -1.50
N ARG A 115 -16.11 31.11 -2.59
CA ARG A 115 -15.53 31.04 -3.93
C ARG A 115 -14.85 32.37 -4.24
N ASN A 116 -13.53 32.38 -4.18
CA ASN A 116 -12.73 33.52 -4.66
C ASN A 116 -12.66 33.48 -6.20
N GLY A 117 -13.55 34.24 -6.86
CA GLY A 117 -13.77 34.10 -8.28
C GLY A 117 -12.65 34.58 -9.22
N ALA A 118 -11.81 35.53 -8.82
CA ALA A 118 -10.90 36.19 -9.75
C ALA A 118 -9.45 35.63 -9.75
N ASP A 119 -8.97 35.11 -8.64
CA ASP A 119 -7.56 34.66 -8.53
C ASP A 119 -7.34 33.18 -8.88
N GLY A 120 -8.39 32.40 -9.04
CA GLY A 120 -8.31 30.97 -9.32
C GLY A 120 -7.65 30.66 -10.66
N SER A 121 -7.92 31.44 -11.70
CA SER A 121 -7.37 31.18 -13.03
C SER A 121 -5.84 31.21 -13.04
N ARG A 122 -5.25 32.20 -12.37
CA ARG A 122 -3.78 32.34 -12.29
C ARG A 122 -3.11 31.15 -11.58
N ILE A 123 -3.74 30.63 -10.51
CA ILE A 123 -3.23 29.45 -9.79
C ILE A 123 -3.31 28.21 -10.69
N TYR A 124 -4.42 28.02 -11.38
CA TYR A 124 -4.59 26.91 -12.31
C TYR A 124 -3.62 26.99 -13.50
N ASP A 125 -3.39 28.17 -14.06
CA ASP A 125 -2.44 28.37 -15.14
C ASP A 125 -1.01 28.09 -14.72
N GLN A 126 -0.62 28.51 -13.49
CA GLN A 126 0.68 28.21 -12.91
C GLN A 126 0.86 26.71 -12.70
N GLU A 127 -0.12 26.03 -12.15
CA GLU A 127 -0.06 24.60 -11.93
C GLU A 127 -0.04 23.82 -13.25
N LEU A 128 -0.87 24.19 -14.21
CA LEU A 128 -0.86 23.59 -15.53
C LEU A 128 0.51 23.70 -16.18
N LYS A 129 1.14 24.87 -16.12
CA LYS A 129 2.48 25.10 -16.65
C LYS A 129 3.52 24.21 -15.95
N LEU A 130 3.47 24.12 -14.62
CA LEU A 130 4.35 23.24 -13.86
C LEU A 130 4.19 21.77 -14.27
N GLN A 131 2.96 21.30 -14.41
CA GLN A 131 2.69 19.93 -14.82
C GLN A 131 3.14 19.64 -16.26
N GLN A 132 3.03 20.62 -17.15
CA GLN A 132 3.57 20.54 -18.51
C GLN A 132 5.10 20.49 -18.52
N GLU A 133 5.76 21.31 -17.72
CA GLU A 133 7.23 21.32 -17.59
C GLU A 133 7.75 19.96 -17.07
N ILE A 134 7.06 19.34 -16.11
CA ILE A 134 7.39 18.00 -15.62
C ILE A 134 7.25 16.95 -16.75
N ASN A 135 6.16 17.00 -17.49
CA ASN A 135 5.95 16.09 -18.61
C ASN A 135 7.00 16.26 -19.70
N ASP A 136 7.26 17.51 -20.09
CA ASP A 136 8.26 17.87 -21.09
C ASP A 136 9.67 17.42 -20.70
N LYS A 137 10.03 17.58 -19.43
CA LYS A 137 11.29 17.11 -18.89
C LYS A 137 11.42 15.59 -19.05
N LEU A 138 10.40 14.83 -18.65
CA LEU A 138 10.40 13.38 -18.75
C LEU A 138 10.48 12.90 -20.20
N ILE A 139 9.74 13.54 -21.12
CA ILE A 139 9.72 13.19 -22.55
C ILE A 139 11.07 13.48 -23.21
N LYS A 140 11.70 14.61 -22.87
CA LYS A 140 12.99 15.05 -23.44
C LYS A 140 14.21 14.39 -22.79
N GLN A 141 14.02 13.73 -21.65
CA GLN A 141 15.09 13.07 -20.93
C GLN A 141 15.62 11.86 -21.73
N SER A 142 16.91 11.82 -21.94
CA SER A 142 17.59 10.81 -22.77
C SER A 142 18.69 10.09 -21.98
N GLY A 143 18.30 9.48 -20.87
CA GLY A 143 19.21 8.67 -20.07
C GLY A 143 19.30 7.22 -20.56
N ASN A 144 20.02 6.40 -19.82
CA ASN A 144 20.23 4.98 -20.12
C ASN A 144 19.44 4.03 -19.22
N GLU A 145 18.59 4.58 -18.35
CA GLU A 145 17.77 3.79 -17.41
C GLU A 145 16.36 3.54 -17.96
N ASN A 146 15.80 2.39 -17.62
CA ASN A 146 14.44 2.00 -17.98
C ASN A 146 13.54 2.01 -16.74
N GLN A 147 12.47 2.80 -16.80
CA GLN A 147 11.53 2.97 -15.69
C GLN A 147 10.87 1.65 -15.23
N TYR A 148 10.64 0.71 -16.13
CA TYR A 148 10.03 -0.59 -15.79
C TYR A 148 11.03 -1.48 -15.05
N VAL A 149 12.31 -1.41 -15.40
CA VAL A 149 13.38 -2.12 -14.70
C VAL A 149 13.54 -1.56 -13.28
N LEU A 150 13.55 -0.24 -13.12
CA LEU A 150 13.61 0.40 -11.79
C LEU A 150 12.41 0.01 -10.93
N HIS A 151 11.21 -0.04 -11.51
CA HIS A 151 10.01 -0.49 -10.80
C HIS A 151 10.13 -1.95 -10.34
N GLN A 152 10.64 -2.83 -11.18
CA GLN A 152 10.86 -4.24 -10.82
C GLN A 152 11.90 -4.39 -9.70
N GLU A 153 13.00 -3.65 -9.78
CA GLU A 153 14.02 -3.64 -8.72
C GLU A 153 13.43 -3.14 -7.39
N MET A 154 12.71 -2.02 -7.40
CA MET A 154 12.01 -1.51 -6.22
C MET A 154 11.06 -2.56 -5.65
N GLY A 155 10.21 -3.15 -6.49
CA GLY A 155 9.25 -4.17 -6.09
C GLY A 155 9.91 -5.39 -5.46
N LYS A 156 11.05 -5.82 -5.99
CA LYS A 156 11.82 -6.94 -5.43
C LYS A 156 12.34 -6.61 -4.02
N TRP A 157 12.99 -5.46 -3.85
CA TRP A 157 13.52 -5.04 -2.55
C TRP A 157 12.41 -4.86 -1.50
N MET A 158 11.29 -4.26 -1.88
CA MET A 158 10.13 -4.11 -1.02
C MET A 158 9.54 -5.46 -0.63
N THR A 159 9.41 -6.40 -1.58
CA THR A 159 8.87 -7.74 -1.33
C THR A 159 9.78 -8.53 -0.39
N ASP A 160 11.10 -8.52 -0.63
CA ASP A 160 12.04 -9.35 0.10
C ASP A 160 12.27 -8.85 1.54
N ASN A 161 12.21 -7.54 1.78
CA ASN A 161 12.69 -6.94 3.01
C ASN A 161 11.64 -6.14 3.82
N VAL A 162 10.52 -5.73 3.19
CA VAL A 162 9.60 -4.76 3.81
C VAL A 162 8.18 -5.31 3.98
N THR A 163 7.73 -6.24 3.15
CA THR A 163 6.32 -6.66 3.15
C THR A 163 5.92 -7.54 4.34
N VAL A 164 6.59 -8.67 4.57
CA VAL A 164 6.14 -9.67 5.54
C VAL A 164 7.04 -9.71 6.77
N VAL A 165 8.32 -10.01 6.59
CA VAL A 165 9.30 -10.15 7.69
C VAL A 165 10.33 -9.03 7.55
N ARG A 166 10.52 -8.29 8.62
CA ARG A 166 11.32 -7.06 8.66
C ARG A 166 12.49 -7.22 9.60
N TYR A 167 13.70 -6.91 9.14
CA TYR A 167 14.90 -6.82 9.95
C TYR A 167 15.50 -5.43 9.81
N ASN A 168 15.99 -4.85 10.90
CA ASN A 168 16.48 -3.48 10.91
C ASN A 168 17.65 -3.24 9.96
N ASP A 169 18.56 -4.19 9.82
CA ASP A 169 19.68 -4.14 8.88
C ASP A 169 19.17 -4.11 7.42
N ARG A 170 18.24 -5.01 7.08
CA ARG A 170 17.66 -5.10 5.74
C ARG A 170 16.81 -3.88 5.39
N LEU A 171 16.09 -3.32 6.36
CA LEU A 171 15.34 -2.07 6.15
C LEU A 171 16.28 -0.90 5.84
N LYS A 172 17.44 -0.80 6.51
CA LYS A 172 18.47 0.21 6.21
C LYS A 172 19.08 0.02 4.81
N GLU A 173 19.41 -1.21 4.45
CA GLU A 173 19.90 -1.53 3.11
C GLU A 173 18.87 -1.18 2.05
N THR A 174 17.58 -1.45 2.32
CA THR A 174 16.50 -1.13 1.39
C THR A 174 16.34 0.38 1.22
N ASP A 175 16.41 1.20 2.28
CA ASP A 175 16.37 2.66 2.15
C ASP A 175 17.54 3.18 1.29
N ASN A 176 18.75 2.68 1.51
CA ASN A 176 19.91 3.03 0.65
C ASN A 176 19.68 2.66 -0.82
N LYS A 177 19.07 1.49 -1.07
CA LYS A 177 18.73 1.06 -2.42
C LYS A 177 17.64 1.94 -3.04
N LEU A 178 16.66 2.35 -2.28
CA LEU A 178 15.61 3.26 -2.75
C LEU A 178 16.19 4.63 -3.12
N LEU A 179 17.13 5.16 -2.33
CA LEU A 179 17.87 6.39 -2.68
C LEU A 179 18.65 6.24 -3.98
N GLU A 180 19.36 5.12 -4.18
CA GLU A 180 20.04 4.80 -5.45
C GLU A 180 19.03 4.77 -6.61
N LEU A 181 17.87 4.11 -6.44
CA LEU A 181 16.85 4.04 -7.47
C LEU A 181 16.26 5.43 -7.80
N MET A 182 16.10 6.31 -6.79
CA MET A 182 15.67 7.70 -6.99
C MET A 182 16.70 8.51 -7.80
N ASP A 183 17.99 8.27 -7.59
CA ASP A 183 19.05 8.89 -8.39
C ASP A 183 19.06 8.34 -9.82
N ARG A 184 18.93 7.04 -10.00
CA ARG A 184 18.82 6.41 -11.32
C ARG A 184 17.57 6.84 -12.07
N TYR A 185 16.46 7.09 -11.36
CA TYR A 185 15.24 7.63 -11.96
C TYR A 185 15.48 8.95 -12.70
N LYS A 186 16.42 9.77 -12.27
CA LYS A 186 16.81 11.01 -12.97
C LYS A 186 17.45 10.75 -14.35
N GLN A 187 17.79 9.49 -14.65
CA GLN A 187 18.44 9.05 -15.89
C GLN A 187 17.53 8.13 -16.73
N ILE A 188 16.21 8.08 -16.44
CA ILE A 188 15.29 7.28 -17.27
C ILE A 188 15.15 7.88 -18.66
N SER A 189 14.83 7.03 -19.64
CA SER A 189 14.42 7.43 -20.98
C SER A 189 13.07 6.81 -21.30
N ILE A 190 12.11 7.64 -21.71
CA ILE A 190 10.80 7.19 -22.16
C ILE A 190 10.88 6.86 -23.64
N ASN A 191 10.76 5.56 -23.98
CA ASN A 191 10.88 5.09 -25.36
C ASN A 191 9.68 5.46 -26.23
N ASP A 192 8.51 5.74 -25.61
CA ASP A 192 7.30 6.18 -26.30
C ASP A 192 6.97 7.62 -25.88
N SER A 193 7.36 8.56 -26.75
CA SER A 193 7.09 9.99 -26.59
C SER A 193 5.75 10.41 -27.22
N ASN A 194 4.95 9.47 -27.73
CA ASN A 194 3.63 9.76 -28.27
C ASN A 194 2.70 10.18 -27.12
N LEU A 195 2.16 11.38 -27.19
CA LEU A 195 1.24 11.90 -26.16
C LEU A 195 -0.15 11.29 -26.23
N TRP A 196 -0.45 10.57 -27.30
CA TRP A 196 -1.75 9.93 -27.48
C TRP A 196 -1.67 8.44 -27.15
N ALA A 197 -2.43 8.03 -26.12
CA ALA A 197 -2.57 6.64 -25.70
C ALA A 197 -1.27 5.94 -25.20
N THR A 198 -0.23 6.68 -24.81
CA THR A 198 0.94 6.07 -24.15
C THR A 198 0.73 5.87 -22.67
N MET A 199 1.20 4.72 -22.16
CA MET A 199 1.29 4.46 -20.69
C MET A 199 2.66 4.79 -20.11
N ALA A 200 3.65 5.10 -20.94
CA ALA A 200 5.03 5.29 -20.50
C ALA A 200 5.20 6.55 -19.63
N LEU A 201 4.60 7.67 -20.02
CA LEU A 201 4.66 8.91 -19.27
C LEU A 201 3.91 8.84 -17.92
N PRO A 202 2.63 8.37 -17.86
CA PRO A 202 1.96 8.16 -16.58
C PRO A 202 2.74 7.21 -15.67
N HIS A 203 3.28 6.10 -16.18
CA HIS A 203 4.07 5.16 -15.40
C HIS A 203 5.34 5.81 -14.83
N ALA A 204 6.06 6.60 -15.63
CA ALA A 204 7.24 7.32 -15.14
C ALA A 204 6.91 8.28 -14.00
N ARG A 205 5.80 9.01 -14.11
CA ARG A 205 5.32 9.91 -13.03
C ARG A 205 4.93 9.14 -11.77
N HIS A 206 4.21 8.02 -11.94
CA HIS A 206 3.83 7.17 -10.81
C HIS A 206 5.05 6.56 -10.11
N LEU A 207 6.08 6.15 -10.87
CA LEU A 207 7.29 5.57 -10.29
C LEU A 207 8.01 6.54 -9.34
N ALA A 208 8.06 7.84 -9.65
CA ALA A 208 8.60 8.83 -8.73
C ALA A 208 7.87 8.82 -7.39
N ASN A 209 6.53 8.85 -7.42
CA ASN A 209 5.70 8.80 -6.22
C ASN A 209 5.83 7.46 -5.47
N MET A 210 5.93 6.34 -6.20
CA MET A 210 6.13 5.02 -5.60
C MET A 210 7.46 4.93 -4.83
N LEU A 211 8.55 5.50 -5.36
CA LEU A 211 9.85 5.52 -4.69
C LEU A 211 9.79 6.33 -3.38
N GLU A 212 9.11 7.48 -3.38
CA GLU A 212 8.89 8.26 -2.15
C GLU A 212 8.07 7.48 -1.13
N LEU A 213 6.95 6.87 -1.53
CA LEU A 213 6.12 6.07 -0.63
C LEU A 213 6.85 4.81 -0.12
N ALA A 214 7.66 4.17 -0.96
CA ALA A 214 8.48 3.03 -0.56
C ALA A 214 9.44 3.41 0.57
N ARG A 215 10.06 4.61 0.50
CA ARG A 215 10.90 5.13 1.59
C ARG A 215 10.10 5.41 2.87
N VAL A 216 8.93 6.02 2.75
CA VAL A 216 8.03 6.26 3.91
C VAL A 216 7.70 4.95 4.62
N ILE A 217 7.32 3.92 3.87
CA ILE A 217 6.99 2.60 4.43
C ILE A 217 8.22 1.95 5.08
N THR A 218 9.37 1.99 4.43
CA THR A 218 10.61 1.39 4.88
C THR A 218 11.13 2.05 6.17
N LEU A 219 11.21 3.37 6.19
CA LEU A 219 11.70 4.14 7.35
C LEU A 219 10.68 4.14 8.49
N GLY A 220 9.37 4.18 8.20
CA GLY A 220 8.33 4.01 9.19
C GLY A 220 8.40 2.65 9.89
N ALA A 221 8.68 1.59 9.12
CA ALA A 221 8.93 0.27 9.67
C ALA A 221 10.23 0.20 10.48
N LEU A 222 11.30 0.86 10.03
CA LEU A 222 12.58 0.92 10.75
C LEU A 222 12.43 1.56 12.12
N ASN A 223 11.67 2.65 12.20
CA ASN A 223 11.46 3.41 13.44
C ASN A 223 10.57 2.71 14.47
N ARG A 224 9.87 1.62 14.10
CA ARG A 224 8.97 0.88 14.99
C ARG A 224 9.56 -0.45 15.40
N ASN A 225 10.18 -0.51 16.59
CA ASN A 225 10.83 -1.70 17.14
C ASN A 225 9.87 -2.53 18.01
N GLU A 226 8.84 -3.07 17.39
CA GLU A 226 7.87 -3.99 17.98
C GLU A 226 7.31 -4.91 16.89
N SER A 227 6.48 -5.89 17.26
CA SER A 227 5.61 -6.62 16.34
C SER A 227 4.15 -6.37 16.69
N ARG A 228 3.38 -5.83 15.71
CA ARG A 228 1.97 -5.46 15.90
C ARG A 228 1.18 -5.65 14.59
N GLY A 229 0.18 -6.51 14.61
CA GLY A 229 -0.65 -6.77 13.43
C GLY A 229 0.17 -7.31 12.26
N ALA A 230 0.14 -6.61 11.13
CA ALA A 230 0.93 -6.95 9.94
C ALA A 230 2.41 -6.54 10.04
N HIS A 231 2.76 -5.67 10.99
CA HIS A 231 4.16 -5.30 11.24
C HIS A 231 4.84 -6.37 12.09
N PHE A 232 5.75 -7.13 11.48
CA PHE A 232 6.46 -8.21 12.15
C PHE A 232 7.98 -8.06 12.04
N LYS A 233 8.65 -7.95 13.20
CA LYS A 233 10.10 -7.92 13.34
C LYS A 233 10.55 -9.05 14.26
N PRO A 234 11.26 -10.10 13.76
CA PRO A 234 11.78 -11.16 14.62
C PRO A 234 12.74 -10.69 15.71
N GLU A 235 13.43 -9.57 15.48
CA GLU A 235 14.30 -8.92 16.47
C GLU A 235 13.50 -8.33 17.66
N PHE A 236 12.22 -8.01 17.45
CA PHE A 236 11.27 -7.44 18.41
C PHE A 236 9.91 -8.15 18.30
N PRO A 237 9.82 -9.42 18.75
CA PRO A 237 8.66 -10.27 18.47
C PRO A 237 7.41 -9.87 19.27
N GLU A 238 7.56 -9.15 20.36
CA GLU A 238 6.45 -8.75 21.22
C GLU A 238 5.90 -7.37 20.85
N ARG A 239 4.62 -7.17 21.18
CA ARG A 239 3.96 -5.87 21.11
C ARG A 239 4.38 -5.00 22.29
N ASP A 240 4.74 -3.77 22.02
CA ASP A 240 5.16 -2.78 23.02
C ASP A 240 4.14 -1.63 23.11
N ASP A 241 3.17 -1.78 24.02
CA ASP A 241 2.13 -0.76 24.19
C ASP A 241 2.63 0.49 24.93
N GLU A 242 3.72 0.40 25.69
CA GLU A 242 4.30 1.53 26.42
C GLU A 242 4.91 2.55 25.43
N ASN A 243 5.68 2.06 24.47
CA ASN A 243 6.42 2.91 23.55
C ASN A 243 5.70 3.12 22.21
N PHE A 244 4.86 2.17 21.75
CA PHE A 244 4.32 2.12 20.39
C PHE A 244 2.80 2.02 20.27
N LEU A 245 2.02 2.23 21.35
CA LEU A 245 0.57 2.39 21.23
C LEU A 245 0.23 3.78 20.67
N LYS A 246 0.71 4.03 19.45
CA LYS A 246 0.60 5.30 18.74
C LYS A 246 0.72 5.08 17.24
N THR A 247 0.12 5.97 16.46
CA THR A 247 0.20 5.97 15.00
C THR A 247 1.49 6.64 14.55
N THR A 248 2.16 6.06 13.58
CA THR A 248 3.30 6.70 12.90
C THR A 248 2.76 7.68 11.88
N ILE A 249 3.11 8.95 12.01
CA ILE A 249 2.79 9.99 11.03
C ILE A 249 4.06 10.30 10.25
N ALA A 250 3.94 10.40 8.93
CA ALA A 250 5.02 10.81 8.04
C ALA A 250 4.59 12.06 7.27
N GLU A 251 5.41 13.08 7.31
CA GLU A 251 5.25 14.33 6.56
C GLU A 251 6.30 14.42 5.45
N TYR A 252 5.86 14.93 4.29
CA TYR A 252 6.78 15.15 3.18
C TYR A 252 7.74 16.32 3.48
N SER A 253 9.01 16.13 3.20
CA SER A 253 9.98 17.23 3.08
C SER A 253 10.92 16.98 1.90
N GLY A 254 11.55 18.05 1.40
CA GLY A 254 12.52 17.95 0.31
C GLY A 254 13.78 17.14 0.65
N GLU A 255 14.05 16.87 1.93
CA GLU A 255 15.19 16.11 2.44
C GLU A 255 14.84 14.65 2.77
N GLY A 256 13.56 14.28 2.64
CA GLY A 256 13.02 12.96 2.96
C GLY A 256 11.90 13.01 4.00
N PRO A 257 11.27 11.89 4.33
CA PRO A 257 10.11 11.87 5.22
C PRO A 257 10.48 12.25 6.67
N VAL A 258 9.70 13.15 7.25
CA VAL A 258 9.79 13.54 8.66
C VAL A 258 8.75 12.75 9.44
N PHE A 259 9.16 12.07 10.52
CA PHE A 259 8.28 11.21 11.31
C PHE A 259 7.89 11.85 12.64
N SER A 260 6.62 11.69 12.98
CA SER A 260 6.05 12.04 14.28
C SER A 260 5.08 10.94 14.75
N TRP A 261 4.51 11.11 15.95
CA TRP A 261 3.64 10.12 16.55
C TRP A 261 2.34 10.75 17.04
N GLU A 262 1.22 10.10 16.74
CA GLU A 262 -0.09 10.46 17.24
C GLU A 262 -0.60 9.38 18.21
N PRO A 263 -1.07 9.74 19.42
CA PRO A 263 -1.62 8.75 20.34
C PRO A 263 -2.90 8.14 19.81
N VAL A 264 -3.09 6.83 20.04
CA VAL A 264 -4.33 6.13 19.70
C VAL A 264 -5.36 6.36 20.81
N ASP A 265 -6.58 6.77 20.43
CA ASP A 265 -7.70 6.84 21.37
C ASP A 265 -8.17 5.43 21.77
N ILE A 266 -8.01 5.09 23.05
CA ILE A 266 -8.42 3.83 23.66
C ILE A 266 -9.58 3.98 24.65
N SER A 267 -10.29 5.12 24.62
CA SER A 267 -11.37 5.42 25.54
C SER A 267 -12.53 4.43 25.46
N LEU A 268 -12.84 3.95 24.27
CA LEU A 268 -13.91 2.99 24.03
C LEU A 268 -13.47 1.52 24.20
N ILE A 269 -12.26 1.18 23.77
CA ILE A 269 -11.76 -0.19 23.79
C ILE A 269 -10.30 -0.21 24.21
N LYS A 270 -10.00 -0.87 25.32
CA LYS A 270 -8.62 -1.07 25.78
C LYS A 270 -7.93 -2.14 24.92
N PRO A 271 -6.65 -1.95 24.55
CA PRO A 271 -5.88 -2.96 23.85
C PRO A 271 -5.81 -4.27 24.63
N ARG A 272 -6.02 -5.40 23.95
CA ARG A 272 -5.90 -6.73 24.54
C ARG A 272 -4.77 -7.50 23.86
N LYS A 273 -3.99 -8.28 24.59
CA LYS A 273 -3.03 -9.21 24.00
C LYS A 273 -3.79 -10.27 23.22
N ARG A 274 -3.42 -10.48 21.94
CA ARG A 274 -4.04 -11.51 21.12
C ARG A 274 -3.49 -12.88 21.53
N ASP A 275 -4.40 -13.79 21.84
CA ASP A 275 -4.06 -15.17 22.16
C ASP A 275 -4.37 -16.07 20.97
N TYR A 276 -3.32 -16.63 20.36
CA TYR A 276 -3.42 -17.55 19.22
C TYR A 276 -3.50 -19.02 19.67
N SER A 277 -3.41 -19.33 20.96
CA SER A 277 -3.43 -20.71 21.47
C SER A 277 -4.80 -21.36 21.31
N LYS A 278 -5.88 -20.57 21.35
CA LYS A 278 -7.25 -21.06 21.24
C LYS A 278 -7.66 -21.53 19.84
N GLY A 279 -6.94 -21.15 18.78
CA GLY A 279 -7.21 -21.59 17.40
C GLY A 279 -6.59 -22.94 17.04
N LYS A 280 -5.68 -23.47 17.85
CA LYS A 280 -4.99 -24.74 17.55
C LYS A 280 -5.77 -25.99 18.00
N THR A 281 -6.82 -25.82 18.79
CA THR A 281 -7.59 -26.94 19.36
C THR A 281 -8.83 -27.35 18.56
N GLU A 282 -9.32 -26.51 17.66
CA GLU A 282 -10.52 -26.83 16.87
C GLU A 282 -10.24 -27.40 15.47
N THR A 283 -9.03 -27.23 14.93
CA THR A 283 -8.65 -27.78 13.62
C THR A 283 -8.14 -29.22 13.65
N ALA A 284 -8.03 -29.83 14.82
CA ALA A 284 -7.59 -31.25 14.97
C ALA A 284 -8.77 -32.25 15.08
N LYS A 285 -9.99 -31.82 14.79
CA LYS A 285 -11.19 -32.68 14.81
C LYS A 285 -12.08 -32.39 13.60
N VAL A 286 -11.54 -32.60 12.39
CA VAL A 286 -12.38 -32.89 11.21
C VAL A 286 -11.64 -33.93 10.38
#